data_39847af4f764ca891b611304243bc097
#
_entry.id   39847af4f764ca891b611304243bc097
#
_cell.length_a   1.000
_cell.length_b   1.000
_cell.length_c   1.000
_cell.angle_alpha   90.00
_cell.angle_beta   90.00
_cell.angle_gamma   90.00
#
_symmetry.space_group_name_H-M   'P 1'
#
loop_
_entity.id
_entity.type
_entity.pdbx_description
1 polymer ?
#
loop_
_entity_poly.entity_id
_entity_poly.type
_entity_poly.pdbx_seq_one_letter_code
_entity_poly.pdbx_strand_id
1 'polypeptide(L)'
;MSITCQCPLAEALPKIPNASCPVSFGQIQKVAFQRLRNSTGKANEFTAEAAITKKASWTELLTAQDATKIVVSPYINSPADSGGDARTTSGGNDDLGGVATIIGSEPIQFTGSLRAIDQSIVKAMKELICEANAGNLGVFLFDENGNIEAIQDETTKTTYRPIPIRSFFVADKVHGNYDAKDSNAIQWSYQPNYSDNLAIMKPEDFNPLTDLVNAE
;
A
#
# COMPACT_ATOMS: atom_id res chain seq x y z
N MET A 1 16.44 -1.48 2.50
CA MET A 1 17.80 -2.09 2.44
C MET A 1 18.13 -2.39 0.99
N SER A 2 19.39 -2.26 0.54
CA SER A 2 19.73 -2.63 -0.84
C SER A 2 19.85 -4.14 -0.96
N ILE A 3 19.24 -4.74 -1.98
CA ILE A 3 19.35 -6.19 -2.28
C ILE A 3 20.72 -6.55 -2.87
N THR A 4 21.52 -5.56 -3.26
CA THR A 4 22.83 -5.78 -3.84
C THR A 4 23.92 -5.63 -2.78
N CYS A 5 24.56 -6.74 -2.41
CA CYS A 5 25.77 -6.74 -1.60
C CYS A 5 26.98 -6.73 -2.52
N GLN A 6 27.83 -5.70 -2.41
CA GLN A 6 29.04 -5.59 -3.21
C GLN A 6 30.25 -6.37 -2.65
N CYS A 7 30.21 -6.72 -1.37
CA CYS A 7 31.29 -7.45 -0.70
C CYS A 7 30.73 -8.56 0.17
N PRO A 8 31.38 -9.74 0.21
CA PRO A 8 31.02 -10.76 1.18
C PRO A 8 31.21 -10.23 2.60
N LEU A 9 30.25 -10.50 3.47
CA LEU A 9 30.34 -10.14 4.88
C LEU A 9 31.36 -11.05 5.56
N ALA A 10 32.28 -10.49 6.33
CA ALA A 10 33.24 -11.23 7.13
C ALA A 10 32.62 -11.80 8.41
N GLU A 11 31.44 -11.34 8.79
CA GLU A 11 30.71 -11.75 9.98
C GLU A 11 29.82 -12.96 9.73
N ALA A 12 29.32 -13.56 10.82
CA ALA A 12 28.36 -14.67 10.76
C ALA A 12 27.07 -14.24 10.01
N LEU A 13 26.42 -15.19 9.37
CA LEU A 13 25.13 -14.96 8.73
C LEU A 13 24.13 -14.38 9.74
N PRO A 14 23.27 -13.44 9.32
CA PRO A 14 22.25 -12.87 10.18
C PRO A 14 21.31 -13.95 10.68
N LYS A 15 20.88 -13.82 11.95
CA LYS A 15 19.91 -14.73 12.55
C LYS A 15 18.54 -14.55 11.89
N ILE A 16 17.95 -15.63 11.40
CA ILE A 16 16.55 -15.66 11.00
C ILE A 16 15.71 -15.90 12.27
N PRO A 17 14.84 -14.94 12.66
CA PRO A 17 14.01 -15.12 13.85
C PRO A 17 12.94 -16.18 13.64
N ASN A 18 12.60 -16.90 14.71
CA ASN A 18 11.46 -17.82 14.72
C ASN A 18 10.22 -17.07 15.20
N ALA A 19 9.15 -17.06 14.39
CA ALA A 19 7.84 -16.56 14.80
C ALA A 19 6.96 -17.74 15.25
N SER A 20 6.40 -17.65 16.46
CA SER A 20 5.52 -18.69 17.00
C SER A 20 4.07 -18.56 16.50
N CYS A 21 3.63 -17.35 16.14
CA CYS A 21 2.29 -17.06 15.66
C CYS A 21 2.39 -16.10 14.46
N PRO A 22 2.54 -16.62 13.24
CA PRO A 22 2.55 -15.74 12.07
C PRO A 22 1.17 -15.08 11.89
N VAL A 23 1.16 -13.77 11.74
CA VAL A 23 -0.05 -13.01 11.40
C VAL A 23 -0.13 -12.98 9.88
N SER A 24 -1.30 -13.33 9.34
CA SER A 24 -1.58 -13.22 7.91
C SER A 24 -2.61 -12.11 7.68
N PHE A 25 -2.35 -11.27 6.71
CA PHE A 25 -3.32 -10.30 6.22
C PHE A 25 -4.32 -11.01 5.29
N GLY A 26 -5.60 -10.69 5.44
CA GLY A 26 -6.66 -11.25 4.63
C GLY A 26 -6.77 -10.60 3.25
N GLN A 27 -7.86 -10.86 2.55
CA GLN A 27 -8.12 -10.24 1.25
C GLN A 27 -8.38 -8.72 1.42
N ILE A 28 -7.70 -7.90 0.64
CA ILE A 28 -7.91 -6.45 0.61
C ILE A 28 -9.33 -6.14 0.15
N GLN A 29 -10.10 -5.41 0.96
CA GLN A 29 -11.47 -5.03 0.66
C GLN A 29 -11.64 -3.54 0.38
N LYS A 30 -10.90 -2.70 1.09
CA LYS A 30 -10.87 -1.25 0.95
C LYS A 30 -9.45 -0.73 1.17
N VAL A 31 -9.23 0.50 0.78
CA VAL A 31 -7.98 1.21 1.06
C VAL A 31 -8.26 2.66 1.45
N ALA A 32 -7.34 3.24 2.20
CA ALA A 32 -7.35 4.67 2.48
C ALA A 32 -6.12 5.33 1.88
N PHE A 33 -6.31 6.39 1.11
CA PHE A 33 -5.23 7.15 0.50
C PHE A 33 -4.88 8.35 1.35
N GLN A 34 -3.59 8.63 1.48
CA GLN A 34 -3.06 9.82 2.14
C GLN A 34 -1.79 10.28 1.42
N ARG A 35 -1.52 11.60 1.46
CA ARG A 35 -0.21 12.10 1.06
C ARG A 35 0.86 11.58 2.01
N LEU A 36 2.03 11.23 1.48
CA LEU A 36 3.18 10.80 2.30
C LEU A 36 3.73 11.95 3.15
N ARG A 37 3.64 13.16 2.64
CA ARG A 37 4.15 14.38 3.29
C ARG A 37 3.12 15.49 3.23
N ASN A 38 3.11 16.29 4.27
CA ASN A 38 2.32 17.52 4.33
C ASN A 38 3.01 18.67 3.57
N SER A 39 2.37 19.84 3.57
CA SER A 39 2.87 21.04 2.89
C SER A 39 4.20 21.57 3.40
N THR A 40 4.60 21.20 4.62
CA THR A 40 5.90 21.58 5.22
C THR A 40 6.98 20.51 4.97
N GLY A 41 6.67 19.45 4.25
CA GLY A 41 7.59 18.33 3.97
C GLY A 41 7.68 17.29 5.10
N LYS A 42 6.98 17.49 6.23
CA LYS A 42 6.90 16.51 7.32
C LYS A 42 6.09 15.30 6.86
N ALA A 43 6.52 14.09 7.25
CA ALA A 43 5.78 12.85 6.97
C ALA A 43 4.41 12.89 7.66
N ASN A 44 3.38 12.41 6.95
CA ASN A 44 2.08 12.11 7.54
C ASN A 44 2.16 10.73 8.18
N GLU A 45 1.80 10.67 9.46
CA GLU A 45 1.97 9.46 10.27
C GLU A 45 0.99 9.42 11.43
N PHE A 46 0.59 8.21 11.79
CA PHE A 46 -0.06 7.95 13.07
C PHE A 46 1.02 7.77 14.14
N THR A 47 0.82 8.35 15.31
CA THR A 47 1.75 8.30 16.45
C THR A 47 1.13 7.54 17.61
N ALA A 48 1.86 7.37 18.71
CA ALA A 48 1.34 6.75 19.92
C ALA A 48 0.15 7.54 20.52
N GLU A 49 0.14 8.87 20.36
CA GLU A 49 -0.93 9.76 20.86
C GLU A 49 -2.15 9.75 19.94
N ALA A 50 -1.91 9.77 18.61
CA ALA A 50 -2.94 9.65 17.58
C ALA A 50 -2.89 8.22 16.99
N ALA A 51 -3.32 7.24 17.79
CA ALA A 51 -3.13 5.83 17.46
C ALA A 51 -3.97 5.37 16.26
N ILE A 52 -3.34 4.64 15.36
CA ILE A 52 -3.97 4.07 14.16
C ILE A 52 -5.12 3.10 14.51
N THR A 53 -5.14 2.53 15.72
CA THR A 53 -6.16 1.60 16.21
C THR A 53 -7.41 2.29 16.75
N LYS A 54 -7.43 3.63 16.84
CA LYS A 54 -8.53 4.43 17.38
C LYS A 54 -9.30 5.17 16.29
N LYS A 55 -10.64 5.06 16.31
CA LYS A 55 -11.53 5.76 15.36
C LYS A 55 -11.33 7.27 15.35
N ALA A 56 -11.13 7.86 16.53
CA ALA A 56 -10.98 9.32 16.68
C ALA A 56 -9.85 9.88 15.80
N SER A 57 -8.69 9.21 15.75
CA SER A 57 -7.54 9.62 14.93
C SER A 57 -7.87 9.62 13.42
N TRP A 58 -8.63 8.63 12.96
CA TRP A 58 -9.08 8.56 11.56
C TRP A 58 -10.12 9.63 11.25
N THR A 59 -11.07 9.87 12.15
CA THR A 59 -12.12 10.89 11.96
C THR A 59 -11.51 12.27 11.80
N GLU A 60 -10.51 12.62 12.60
CA GLU A 60 -9.78 13.88 12.49
C GLU A 60 -9.14 14.04 11.10
N LEU A 61 -8.47 13.01 10.60
CA LEU A 61 -7.81 13.03 9.29
C LEU A 61 -8.80 12.97 8.11
N LEU A 62 -9.95 12.30 8.27
CA LEU A 62 -11.02 12.28 7.25
C LEU A 62 -11.68 13.65 7.07
N THR A 63 -11.80 14.41 8.15
CA THR A 63 -12.41 15.76 8.13
C THR A 63 -11.40 16.88 7.87
N ALA A 64 -10.09 16.57 7.88
CA ALA A 64 -9.04 17.54 7.62
C ALA A 64 -9.21 18.24 6.27
N GLN A 65 -8.85 19.53 6.21
CA GLN A 65 -8.92 20.34 5.00
C GLN A 65 -7.52 20.73 4.47
N ASP A 66 -6.51 20.00 4.89
CA ASP A 66 -5.10 20.23 4.54
C ASP A 66 -4.44 18.98 3.93
N ALA A 67 -3.13 19.01 3.81
CA ALA A 67 -2.35 17.92 3.23
C ALA A 67 -2.27 16.65 4.11
N THR A 68 -2.88 16.65 5.29
CA THR A 68 -2.98 15.45 6.16
C THR A 68 -4.23 14.63 5.90
N LYS A 69 -5.17 15.15 5.08
CA LYS A 69 -6.45 14.51 4.77
C LYS A 69 -6.28 13.09 4.27
N ILE A 70 -7.11 12.20 4.80
CA ILE A 70 -7.28 10.83 4.32
C ILE A 70 -8.58 10.73 3.51
N VAL A 71 -8.55 9.94 2.45
CA VAL A 71 -9.75 9.58 1.68
C VAL A 71 -9.86 8.06 1.54
N VAL A 72 -11.03 7.51 1.78
CA VAL A 72 -11.29 6.07 1.76
C VAL A 72 -11.91 5.66 0.42
N SER A 73 -11.42 4.58 -0.17
CA SER A 73 -11.95 4.02 -1.41
C SER A 73 -13.32 3.36 -1.22
N PRO A 74 -14.11 3.20 -2.28
CA PRO A 74 -15.17 2.19 -2.32
C PRO A 74 -14.59 0.78 -2.12
N TYR A 75 -15.48 -0.21 -1.97
CA TYR A 75 -15.07 -1.62 -1.95
C TYR A 75 -14.37 -2.01 -3.25
N ILE A 76 -13.24 -2.70 -3.11
CA ILE A 76 -12.44 -3.23 -4.22
C ILE A 76 -12.79 -4.69 -4.40
N ASN A 77 -13.14 -5.05 -5.62
CA ASN A 77 -13.46 -6.42 -6.01
C ASN A 77 -12.28 -7.05 -6.74
N SER A 78 -12.09 -8.34 -6.55
CA SER A 78 -11.04 -9.12 -7.21
C SER A 78 -9.64 -8.50 -7.06
N PRO A 79 -9.22 -8.14 -5.82
CA PRO A 79 -7.88 -7.63 -5.59
C PRO A 79 -6.85 -8.73 -5.90
N ALA A 80 -5.76 -8.35 -6.55
CA ALA A 80 -4.65 -9.25 -6.84
C ALA A 80 -3.33 -8.48 -6.91
N ASP A 81 -2.30 -9.08 -6.36
CA ASP A 81 -0.91 -8.62 -6.49
C ASP A 81 -0.16 -9.50 -7.48
N SER A 82 0.72 -8.90 -8.27
CA SER A 82 1.57 -9.58 -9.24
C SER A 82 2.93 -8.89 -9.35
N GLY A 83 3.96 -9.62 -9.83
CA GLY A 83 5.33 -9.11 -9.92
C GLY A 83 6.16 -9.45 -8.68
N GLY A 84 7.19 -8.68 -8.43
CA GLY A 84 8.14 -8.92 -7.33
C GLY A 84 9.26 -9.89 -7.70
N ASP A 85 9.35 -10.31 -8.95
CA ASP A 85 10.40 -11.22 -9.44
C ASP A 85 11.79 -10.58 -9.35
N ALA A 86 12.80 -11.42 -9.16
CA ALA A 86 14.18 -10.98 -9.17
C ALA A 86 14.59 -10.54 -10.57
N ARG A 87 15.16 -9.35 -10.72
CA ARG A 87 15.83 -8.91 -11.93
C ARG A 87 17.25 -9.41 -11.89
N THR A 88 17.65 -10.15 -12.93
CA THR A 88 18.97 -10.75 -13.04
C THR A 88 19.71 -10.23 -14.27
N THR A 89 21.02 -10.37 -14.25
CA THR A 89 21.83 -10.26 -15.47
C THR A 89 21.49 -11.39 -16.43
N SER A 90 21.89 -11.26 -17.70
CA SER A 90 21.56 -12.28 -18.72
C SER A 90 22.26 -13.61 -18.51
N GLY A 91 23.32 -13.67 -17.71
CA GLY A 91 24.16 -14.86 -17.58
C GLY A 91 24.99 -15.15 -18.84
N GLY A 92 25.51 -16.38 -18.97
CA GLY A 92 26.30 -16.78 -20.13
C GLY A 92 27.67 -16.09 -20.21
N ASN A 93 28.05 -15.58 -21.38
CA ASN A 93 29.37 -14.93 -21.57
C ASN A 93 29.51 -13.57 -20.88
N ASP A 94 28.40 -12.96 -20.47
CA ASP A 94 28.37 -11.63 -19.84
C ASP A 94 28.60 -11.68 -18.32
N ASP A 95 28.53 -12.88 -17.73
CA ASP A 95 28.70 -13.08 -16.29
C ASP A 95 29.79 -14.09 -15.97
N LEU A 96 30.55 -13.84 -14.92
CA LEU A 96 31.59 -14.75 -14.46
C LEU A 96 31.05 -16.13 -14.12
N GLY A 97 31.53 -17.16 -14.81
CA GLY A 97 31.05 -18.53 -14.66
C GLY A 97 29.68 -18.81 -15.29
N GLY A 98 29.13 -17.87 -16.05
CA GLY A 98 27.89 -18.04 -16.77
C GLY A 98 26.60 -17.99 -15.89
N VAL A 99 26.77 -17.69 -14.60
CA VAL A 99 25.65 -17.65 -13.63
C VAL A 99 25.08 -16.24 -13.54
N ALA A 100 23.77 -16.11 -13.76
CA ALA A 100 23.06 -14.83 -13.63
C ALA A 100 23.14 -14.28 -12.22
N THR A 101 23.43 -12.99 -12.08
CA THR A 101 23.49 -12.30 -10.79
C THR A 101 22.23 -11.46 -10.58
N ILE A 102 21.69 -11.42 -9.36
CA ILE A 102 20.53 -10.58 -9.00
C ILE A 102 21.01 -9.13 -8.95
N ILE A 103 20.36 -8.27 -9.75
CA ILE A 103 20.63 -6.83 -9.83
C ILE A 103 19.51 -5.97 -9.23
N GLY A 104 18.38 -6.57 -8.82
CA GLY A 104 17.26 -5.87 -8.22
C GLY A 104 16.02 -6.75 -8.12
N SER A 105 14.89 -6.13 -7.82
CA SER A 105 13.56 -6.77 -7.92
C SER A 105 12.62 -5.93 -8.75
N GLU A 106 11.64 -6.57 -9.35
CA GLU A 106 10.54 -5.88 -10.02
C GLU A 106 9.56 -5.32 -8.97
N PRO A 107 8.89 -4.18 -9.27
CA PRO A 107 7.82 -3.68 -8.43
C PRO A 107 6.67 -4.68 -8.38
N ILE A 108 6.01 -4.78 -7.24
CA ILE A 108 4.73 -5.48 -7.14
C ILE A 108 3.63 -4.54 -7.63
N GLN A 109 2.76 -5.07 -8.50
CA GLN A 109 1.61 -4.36 -9.03
C GLN A 109 0.33 -4.90 -8.40
N PHE A 110 -0.41 -4.00 -7.77
CA PHE A 110 -1.78 -4.26 -7.32
C PHE A 110 -2.76 -3.98 -8.44
N THR A 111 -3.76 -4.83 -8.57
CA THR A 111 -4.89 -4.66 -9.48
C THR A 111 -6.19 -4.97 -8.75
N GLY A 112 -7.26 -4.30 -9.14
CA GLY A 112 -8.59 -4.53 -8.59
C GLY A 112 -9.67 -3.94 -9.48
N SER A 113 -10.92 -4.07 -9.08
CA SER A 113 -12.07 -3.61 -9.81
C SER A 113 -13.07 -2.92 -8.88
N LEU A 114 -13.54 -1.77 -9.26
CA LEU A 114 -14.62 -1.03 -8.61
C LEU A 114 -15.91 -1.31 -9.38
N ARG A 115 -16.93 -1.88 -8.74
CA ARG A 115 -18.17 -2.31 -9.41
C ARG A 115 -19.35 -1.44 -9.03
N ALA A 116 -20.15 -1.03 -10.04
CA ALA A 116 -21.40 -0.29 -9.86
C ALA A 116 -21.26 0.97 -8.98
N ILE A 117 -20.18 1.73 -9.17
CA ILE A 117 -19.94 2.98 -8.43
C ILE A 117 -20.36 4.21 -9.24
N ASP A 118 -20.65 5.31 -8.55
CA ASP A 118 -20.97 6.59 -9.18
C ASP A 118 -19.75 7.17 -9.91
N GLN A 119 -20.00 7.82 -11.05
CA GLN A 119 -18.93 8.42 -11.85
C GLN A 119 -18.27 9.63 -11.17
N SER A 120 -18.95 10.29 -10.26
CA SER A 120 -18.37 11.36 -9.45
C SER A 120 -17.23 10.83 -8.56
N ILE A 121 -17.40 9.63 -7.99
CA ILE A 121 -16.36 8.95 -7.21
C ILE A 121 -15.17 8.57 -8.08
N VAL A 122 -15.43 8.01 -9.28
CA VAL A 122 -14.36 7.69 -10.26
C VAL A 122 -13.56 8.93 -10.62
N LYS A 123 -14.25 10.05 -10.89
CA LYS A 123 -13.62 11.33 -11.21
C LYS A 123 -12.73 11.82 -10.07
N ALA A 124 -13.23 11.81 -8.84
CA ALA A 124 -12.46 12.21 -7.66
C ALA A 124 -11.23 11.31 -7.43
N MET A 125 -11.37 9.99 -7.63
CA MET A 125 -10.24 9.08 -7.54
C MET A 125 -9.19 9.33 -8.64
N LYS A 126 -9.61 9.70 -9.86
CA LYS A 126 -8.67 10.04 -10.94
C LYS A 126 -7.81 11.27 -10.59
N GLU A 127 -8.28 12.20 -9.78
CA GLU A 127 -7.50 13.36 -9.33
C GLU A 127 -6.27 12.95 -8.50
N LEU A 128 -6.31 11.78 -7.81
CA LEU A 128 -5.17 11.25 -7.06
C LEU A 128 -3.99 10.84 -7.94
N ILE A 129 -4.18 10.69 -9.25
CA ILE A 129 -3.11 10.35 -10.22
C ILE A 129 -1.98 11.37 -10.16
N CYS A 130 -2.30 12.65 -10.01
CA CYS A 130 -1.29 13.71 -9.92
C CYS A 130 -0.38 13.54 -8.71
N GLU A 131 -0.94 13.19 -7.55
CA GLU A 131 -0.18 12.94 -6.32
C GLU A 131 0.70 11.69 -6.44
N ALA A 132 0.17 10.63 -7.05
CA ALA A 132 0.93 9.41 -7.30
C ALA A 132 2.11 9.65 -8.25
N ASN A 133 1.92 10.43 -9.32
CA ASN A 133 2.97 10.79 -10.27
C ASN A 133 4.04 11.68 -9.61
N ALA A 134 3.64 12.60 -8.73
CA ALA A 134 4.56 13.39 -7.92
C ALA A 134 5.29 12.53 -6.86
N GLY A 135 4.83 11.30 -6.64
CA GLY A 135 5.41 10.38 -5.67
C GLY A 135 5.10 10.73 -4.23
N ASN A 136 4.01 11.40 -4.00
CA ASN A 136 3.54 11.81 -2.68
C ASN A 136 2.24 11.11 -2.26
N LEU A 137 1.87 10.01 -2.90
CA LEU A 137 0.68 9.24 -2.55
C LEU A 137 1.08 7.94 -1.84
N GLY A 138 0.37 7.65 -0.76
CA GLY A 138 0.48 6.39 -0.03
C GLY A 138 -0.89 5.81 0.29
N VAL A 139 -0.91 4.56 0.73
CA VAL A 139 -2.12 3.79 0.97
C VAL A 139 -2.02 3.02 2.29
N PHE A 140 -3.14 2.97 3.03
CA PHE A 140 -3.40 2.01 4.09
C PHE A 140 -4.31 0.93 3.53
N LEU A 141 -4.03 -0.33 3.79
CA LEU A 141 -4.81 -1.45 3.30
C LEU A 141 -5.75 -1.95 4.40
N PHE A 142 -6.97 -2.31 4.04
CA PHE A 142 -7.96 -2.88 4.96
C PHE A 142 -8.41 -4.25 4.43
N ASP A 143 -8.23 -5.28 5.25
CA ASP A 143 -8.61 -6.64 4.90
C ASP A 143 -10.08 -6.96 5.22
N GLU A 144 -10.53 -8.11 4.81
CA GLU A 144 -11.89 -8.63 5.04
C GLU A 144 -12.24 -8.79 6.54
N ASN A 145 -11.23 -8.91 7.41
CA ASN A 145 -11.39 -9.03 8.85
C ASN A 145 -11.38 -7.67 9.57
N GLY A 146 -11.21 -6.58 8.82
CA GLY A 146 -11.09 -5.23 9.36
C GLY A 146 -9.73 -4.92 9.97
N ASN A 147 -8.69 -5.68 9.65
CA ASN A 147 -7.31 -5.32 10.02
C ASN A 147 -6.79 -4.22 9.10
N ILE A 148 -5.84 -3.45 9.61
CA ILE A 148 -5.16 -2.37 8.91
C ILE A 148 -3.71 -2.76 8.68
N GLU A 149 -3.22 -2.63 7.45
CA GLU A 149 -1.80 -2.80 7.13
C GLU A 149 -1.17 -1.47 6.74
N ALA A 150 -0.02 -1.17 7.33
CA ALA A 150 0.75 0.05 7.12
C ALA A 150 2.24 -0.19 7.37
N ILE A 151 3.09 0.76 6.97
CA ILE A 151 4.52 0.72 7.32
C ILE A 151 4.70 1.17 8.77
N GLN A 152 5.34 0.33 9.56
CA GLN A 152 5.78 0.63 10.92
C GLN A 152 7.18 1.23 10.91
N ASP A 153 7.41 2.26 11.72
CA ASP A 153 8.74 2.81 11.93
C ASP A 153 9.59 1.85 12.76
N GLU A 154 10.78 1.51 12.26
CA GLU A 154 11.69 0.53 12.90
C GLU A 154 12.15 0.96 14.30
N THR A 155 12.30 2.25 14.52
CA THR A 155 12.87 2.81 15.75
C THR A 155 11.83 2.92 16.85
N THR A 156 10.71 3.57 16.54
CA THR A 156 9.67 3.86 17.53
C THR A 156 8.71 2.69 17.74
N LYS A 157 8.47 1.89 16.69
CA LYS A 157 7.50 0.78 16.64
C LYS A 157 6.05 1.17 17.01
N THR A 158 5.79 2.44 17.25
CA THR A 158 4.48 3.01 17.59
C THR A 158 4.00 4.01 16.55
N THR A 159 4.85 4.29 15.55
CA THR A 159 4.55 5.21 14.46
C THR A 159 4.25 4.43 13.19
N TYR A 160 3.15 4.78 12.51
CA TYR A 160 2.69 4.10 11.31
C TYR A 160 2.48 5.10 10.19
N ARG A 161 2.89 4.72 8.97
CA ARG A 161 2.84 5.56 7.77
C ARG A 161 2.12 4.83 6.65
N PRO A 162 1.50 5.56 5.71
CA PRO A 162 0.93 4.93 4.53
C PRO A 162 2.02 4.29 3.67
N ILE A 163 1.70 3.17 3.04
CA ILE A 163 2.57 2.45 2.11
C ILE A 163 2.72 3.29 0.84
N PRO A 164 3.94 3.71 0.44
CA PRO A 164 4.14 4.49 -0.76
C PRO A 164 3.72 3.74 -2.02
N ILE A 165 2.92 4.37 -2.86
CA ILE A 165 2.49 3.81 -4.14
C ILE A 165 2.89 4.70 -5.30
N ARG A 166 2.98 4.11 -6.49
CA ARG A 166 3.28 4.74 -7.76
C ARG A 166 2.32 4.25 -8.84
N SER A 167 2.31 4.94 -9.96
CA SER A 167 1.54 4.52 -11.13
C SER A 167 0.07 4.24 -10.82
N PHE A 168 -0.51 5.01 -9.87
CA PHE A 168 -1.92 4.89 -9.54
C PHE A 168 -2.77 5.25 -10.76
N PHE A 169 -3.73 4.39 -11.09
CA PHE A 169 -4.59 4.58 -12.25
C PHE A 169 -5.98 4.01 -11.98
N VAL A 170 -6.99 4.74 -12.41
CA VAL A 170 -8.39 4.29 -12.43
C VAL A 170 -8.88 4.38 -13.88
N ALA A 171 -9.25 3.24 -14.43
CA ALA A 171 -9.73 3.13 -15.81
C ALA A 171 -11.13 3.73 -15.98
N ASP A 172 -11.47 4.01 -17.23
CA ASP A 172 -12.83 4.36 -17.60
C ASP A 172 -13.79 3.19 -17.39
N LYS A 173 -15.08 3.52 -17.34
CA LYS A 173 -16.15 2.55 -17.15
C LYS A 173 -16.17 1.51 -18.28
N VAL A 174 -16.17 0.26 -17.89
CA VAL A 174 -16.51 -0.86 -18.76
C VAL A 174 -17.95 -1.27 -18.45
N HIS A 175 -18.78 -1.25 -19.47
CA HIS A 175 -20.18 -1.64 -19.34
C HIS A 175 -20.30 -3.14 -19.06
N GLY A 176 -21.14 -3.46 -18.10
CA GLY A 176 -21.49 -4.84 -17.81
C GLY A 176 -22.33 -5.45 -18.93
N ASN A 177 -22.56 -6.74 -18.80
CA ASN A 177 -23.47 -7.48 -19.64
C ASN A 177 -24.62 -8.07 -18.80
N TYR A 178 -25.35 -9.03 -19.33
CA TYR A 178 -26.47 -9.65 -18.63
C TYR A 178 -26.10 -10.23 -17.26
N ASP A 179 -24.86 -10.73 -17.11
CA ASP A 179 -24.37 -11.41 -15.90
C ASP A 179 -23.36 -10.59 -15.09
N ALA A 180 -23.00 -9.39 -15.53
CA ALA A 180 -21.98 -8.58 -14.90
C ALA A 180 -22.40 -7.12 -14.76
N LYS A 181 -22.02 -6.51 -13.62
CA LYS A 181 -22.20 -5.06 -13.38
C LYS A 181 -21.10 -4.26 -14.08
N ASP A 182 -21.40 -2.99 -14.37
CA ASP A 182 -20.40 -2.02 -14.81
C ASP A 182 -19.22 -1.99 -13.84
N SER A 183 -18.02 -1.80 -14.37
CA SER A 183 -16.81 -1.81 -13.57
C SER A 183 -15.77 -0.79 -14.07
N ASN A 184 -14.93 -0.33 -13.14
CA ASN A 184 -13.74 0.45 -13.41
C ASN A 184 -12.54 -0.28 -12.83
N ALA A 185 -11.52 -0.56 -13.63
CA ALA A 185 -10.29 -1.14 -13.09
C ALA A 185 -9.52 -0.11 -12.29
N ILE A 186 -8.89 -0.56 -11.21
CA ILE A 186 -7.99 0.24 -10.39
C ILE A 186 -6.65 -0.50 -10.26
N GLN A 187 -5.55 0.23 -10.33
CA GLN A 187 -4.21 -0.34 -10.19
C GLN A 187 -3.21 0.64 -9.62
N TRP A 188 -2.16 0.11 -9.00
CA TRP A 188 -0.95 0.85 -8.61
C TRP A 188 0.23 -0.10 -8.46
N SER A 189 1.43 0.47 -8.31
CA SER A 189 2.64 -0.30 -8.05
C SER A 189 3.21 0.07 -6.69
N TYR A 190 3.67 -0.94 -5.94
CA TYR A 190 4.48 -0.75 -4.74
C TYR A 190 5.96 -0.67 -5.13
N GLN A 191 6.73 0.04 -4.34
CA GLN A 191 8.17 0.08 -4.54
C GLN A 191 8.81 -1.23 -4.06
N PRO A 192 9.93 -1.66 -4.66
CA PRO A 192 10.71 -2.79 -4.13
C PRO A 192 11.04 -2.60 -2.65
N ASN A 193 10.96 -3.69 -1.86
CA ASN A 193 11.18 -3.72 -0.41
C ASN A 193 10.15 -2.93 0.42
N TYR A 194 8.97 -2.61 -0.12
CA TYR A 194 7.91 -1.94 0.65
C TYR A 194 7.43 -2.78 1.84
N SER A 195 7.57 -4.10 1.75
CA SER A 195 7.11 -5.05 2.76
C SER A 195 8.07 -5.27 3.94
N ASP A 196 9.28 -4.72 3.90
CA ASP A 196 10.30 -4.95 4.94
C ASP A 196 9.81 -4.54 6.34
N ASN A 197 8.98 -3.51 6.42
CA ASN A 197 8.49 -2.93 7.67
C ASN A 197 6.95 -2.87 7.73
N LEU A 198 6.28 -3.78 7.06
CA LEU A 198 4.82 -3.88 7.17
C LEU A 198 4.41 -4.37 8.55
N ALA A 199 3.36 -3.77 9.09
CA ALA A 199 2.71 -4.21 10.31
C ALA A 199 1.20 -4.29 10.10
N ILE A 200 0.62 -5.32 10.68
CA ILE A 200 -0.82 -5.55 10.68
C ILE A 200 -1.36 -5.16 12.05
N MET A 201 -2.33 -4.24 12.08
CA MET A 201 -2.97 -3.77 13.31
C MET A 201 -4.45 -4.11 13.28
N LYS A 202 -4.95 -4.52 14.43
CA LYS A 202 -6.38 -4.71 14.65
C LYS A 202 -6.95 -3.45 15.33
N PRO A 203 -7.95 -2.76 14.74
CA PRO A 203 -8.63 -1.65 15.37
C PRO A 203 -9.26 -2.06 16.71
N GLU A 204 -9.31 -1.13 17.67
CA GLU A 204 -9.83 -1.38 19.00
C GLU A 204 -11.32 -1.05 19.14
N ASP A 205 -11.78 0.04 18.49
CA ASP A 205 -13.08 0.65 18.70
C ASP A 205 -13.88 0.92 17.42
N PHE A 206 -13.42 0.41 16.27
CA PHE A 206 -14.12 0.61 15.00
C PHE A 206 -13.80 -0.51 14.00
N ASN A 207 -14.61 -0.59 12.93
CA ASN A 207 -14.32 -1.42 11.77
C ASN A 207 -14.00 -0.51 10.56
N PRO A 208 -12.78 -0.55 10.00
CA PRO A 208 -12.40 0.34 8.89
C PRO A 208 -13.24 0.13 7.62
N LEU A 209 -13.86 -1.02 7.45
CA LEU A 209 -14.69 -1.31 6.29
C LEU A 209 -16.04 -0.58 6.32
N THR A 210 -16.63 -0.38 7.51
CA THR A 210 -17.99 0.18 7.68
C THR A 210 -17.97 1.56 8.29
N ASP A 211 -17.06 1.84 9.20
CA ASP A 211 -17.11 3.03 10.07
C ASP A 211 -16.30 4.21 9.52
N LEU A 212 -15.37 3.94 8.58
CA LEU A 212 -14.63 4.99 7.90
C LEU A 212 -15.37 5.41 6.63
N VAL A 213 -15.94 6.60 6.68
CA VAL A 213 -16.70 7.25 5.58
C VAL A 213 -16.06 8.61 5.30
N ASN A 214 -15.89 8.92 4.00
CA ASN A 214 -15.39 10.23 3.61
C ASN A 214 -16.35 11.34 4.11
N ALA A 215 -15.78 12.43 4.63
CA ALA A 215 -16.55 13.62 4.94
C ALA A 215 -17.10 14.26 3.64
N GLU A 216 -18.33 14.72 3.68
CA GLU A 216 -19.00 15.48 2.59
C GLU A 216 -18.34 16.84 2.35
#